data_2225830559f0893d5b804688319c55b2
#
_entry.id   2225830559f0893d5b804688319c55b2
#
_cell.length_a   1.000
_cell.length_b   1.000
_cell.length_c   1.000
_cell.angle_alpha   90.00
_cell.angle_beta   90.00
_cell.angle_gamma   90.00
#
_symmetry.space_group_name_H-M   'P 1'
#
loop_
_entity.id
_entity.type
_entity.pdbx_description
1 polymer ?
#
loop_
_entity_poly.entity_id
_entity_poly.type
_entity_poly.pdbx_seq_one_letter_code
_entity_poly.pdbx_strand_id
1 'polypeptide(L)'
;SLEPTEQSIEKAAKRAQLAASASVKRFFEPRAVAVIGANRGRGKIGAEILHNLLADGFTGTVVPIHPTAGEIQGLRAYPRVVDVPGAVDLAIVAVPAANVLSAVDDCLAKGVGAICVISAGFGEAGAEGRALERALLEKVRTAGCRLIGPNCMGLLNTDPAVRLNATFSPVYPPAGGVAMSTQSGALGLAILDYAKQLNIGISSFVSVGNKVDVSGNDLIQYWAEDQQTSVILLYLESFGNPRKFGEIARRVGRK
;
A
#
# COMPACT_ATOMS: atom_id res chain seq x y z
N SER A 1 -39.85 11.08 8.38
CA SER A 1 -38.50 10.48 8.41
C SER A 1 -38.17 10.11 9.84
N LEU A 2 -37.96 8.80 10.10
CA LEU A 2 -37.54 8.34 11.41
C LEU A 2 -36.07 8.80 11.61
N GLU A 3 -35.84 9.61 12.63
CA GLU A 3 -34.44 9.94 13.02
C GLU A 3 -33.72 8.66 13.40
N PRO A 4 -32.46 8.50 12.94
CA PRO A 4 -31.67 7.30 13.26
C PRO A 4 -31.40 7.27 14.77
N THR A 5 -31.69 6.13 15.41
CA THR A 5 -31.37 5.91 16.82
C THR A 5 -29.86 5.86 17.06
N GLU A 6 -29.38 6.22 18.27
CA GLU A 6 -27.96 6.13 18.63
C GLU A 6 -27.39 4.74 18.35
N GLN A 7 -28.12 3.68 18.65
CA GLN A 7 -27.72 2.31 18.33
C GLN A 7 -27.59 2.04 16.82
N SER A 8 -28.43 2.67 15.98
CA SER A 8 -28.33 2.50 14.53
C SER A 8 -27.13 3.24 13.95
N ILE A 9 -26.80 4.40 14.51
CA ILE A 9 -25.61 5.20 14.16
C ILE A 9 -24.34 4.43 14.55
N GLU A 10 -24.30 3.88 15.76
CA GLU A 10 -23.15 3.11 16.26
C GLU A 10 -22.90 1.82 15.44
N LYS A 11 -23.98 1.08 15.12
CA LYS A 11 -23.89 -0.10 14.24
C LYS A 11 -23.43 0.25 12.83
N ALA A 12 -23.86 1.38 12.28
CA ALA A 12 -23.43 1.85 10.97
C ALA A 12 -21.94 2.25 10.98
N ALA A 13 -21.51 2.97 12.02
CA ALA A 13 -20.10 3.34 12.22
C ALA A 13 -19.18 2.12 12.35
N LYS A 14 -19.59 1.11 13.12
CA LYS A 14 -18.84 -0.14 13.27
C LYS A 14 -18.74 -0.92 11.95
N ARG A 15 -19.84 -1.01 11.18
CA ARG A 15 -19.80 -1.64 9.84
C ARG A 15 -18.87 -0.90 8.88
N ALA A 16 -18.94 0.43 8.86
CA ALA A 16 -18.05 1.25 8.02
C ALA A 16 -16.57 1.06 8.41
N GLN A 17 -16.27 0.96 9.71
CA GLN A 17 -14.94 0.68 10.21
C GLN A 17 -14.43 -0.71 9.75
N LEU A 18 -15.23 -1.75 9.93
CA LEU A 18 -14.85 -3.11 9.52
C LEU A 18 -14.63 -3.20 8.01
N ALA A 19 -15.47 -2.54 7.21
CA ALA A 19 -15.29 -2.48 5.76
C ALA A 19 -14.00 -1.74 5.36
N ALA A 20 -13.70 -0.61 6.01
CA ALA A 20 -12.46 0.13 5.78
C ALA A 20 -11.24 -0.71 6.17
N SER A 21 -11.25 -1.33 7.34
CA SER A 21 -10.17 -2.21 7.81
C SER A 21 -9.97 -3.39 6.85
N ALA A 22 -11.03 -4.09 6.44
CA ALA A 22 -10.95 -5.21 5.50
C ALA A 22 -10.38 -4.79 4.12
N SER A 23 -10.70 -3.58 3.66
CA SER A 23 -10.17 -3.06 2.39
C SER A 23 -8.67 -2.76 2.46
N VAL A 24 -8.18 -2.26 3.60
CA VAL A 24 -6.76 -1.94 3.84
C VAL A 24 -5.95 -3.22 4.09
N LYS A 25 -6.54 -4.22 4.75
CA LYS A 25 -5.91 -5.51 5.02
C LYS A 25 -5.32 -6.16 3.77
N ARG A 26 -5.96 -6.01 2.60
CA ARG A 26 -5.49 -6.55 1.31
C ARG A 26 -4.11 -6.04 0.91
N PHE A 27 -3.69 -4.87 1.38
CA PHE A 27 -2.35 -4.35 1.14
C PHE A 27 -1.30 -5.05 2.00
N PHE A 28 -1.62 -5.32 3.26
CA PHE A 28 -0.66 -5.80 4.24
C PHE A 28 -0.57 -7.32 4.36
N GLU A 29 -1.62 -8.05 3.94
CA GLU A 29 -1.69 -9.50 4.03
C GLU A 29 -2.07 -10.16 2.68
N PRO A 30 -1.38 -9.80 1.57
CA PRO A 30 -1.63 -10.43 0.27
C PRO A 30 -1.08 -11.86 0.25
N ARG A 31 -1.72 -12.74 -0.50
CA ARG A 31 -1.21 -14.10 -0.79
C ARG A 31 -0.40 -14.12 -2.10
N ALA A 32 -0.68 -13.19 -3.01
CA ALA A 32 0.01 -13.06 -4.27
C ALA A 32 0.26 -11.59 -4.60
N VAL A 33 1.52 -11.23 -4.89
CA VAL A 33 1.96 -9.88 -5.24
C VAL A 33 2.51 -9.87 -6.66
N ALA A 34 1.95 -9.00 -7.53
CA ALA A 34 2.53 -8.71 -8.83
C ALA A 34 3.39 -7.44 -8.77
N VAL A 35 4.59 -7.48 -9.33
CA VAL A 35 5.49 -6.32 -9.47
C VAL A 35 5.50 -5.90 -10.94
N ILE A 36 4.78 -4.82 -11.27
CA ILE A 36 4.65 -4.29 -12.62
C ILE A 36 5.75 -3.25 -12.85
N GLY A 37 6.60 -3.51 -13.85
CA GLY A 37 7.85 -2.79 -14.03
C GLY A 37 9.04 -3.46 -13.33
N ALA A 38 8.88 -4.73 -12.96
CA ALA A 38 10.00 -5.57 -12.52
C ALA A 38 11.15 -5.52 -13.55
N ASN A 39 12.39 -5.54 -13.07
CA ASN A 39 13.56 -5.42 -13.94
C ASN A 39 14.68 -6.36 -13.49
N ARG A 40 15.56 -6.74 -14.45
CA ARG A 40 16.76 -7.56 -14.17
C ARG A 40 17.86 -6.76 -13.47
N GLY A 41 18.01 -5.49 -13.85
CA GLY A 41 19.10 -4.63 -13.36
C GLY A 41 18.79 -4.06 -11.98
N ARG A 42 19.67 -4.31 -11.00
CA ARG A 42 19.66 -3.65 -9.69
C ARG A 42 19.76 -2.13 -9.85
N GLY A 43 19.27 -1.37 -8.87
CA GLY A 43 19.22 0.09 -8.90
C GLY A 43 17.98 0.68 -9.59
N LYS A 44 17.11 -0.15 -10.18
CA LYS A 44 15.79 0.27 -10.66
C LYS A 44 14.72 -0.09 -9.63
N ILE A 45 13.79 0.82 -9.38
CA ILE A 45 12.76 0.69 -8.33
C ILE A 45 12.05 -0.67 -8.37
N GLY A 46 11.53 -1.08 -9.54
CA GLY A 46 10.86 -2.37 -9.66
C GLY A 46 11.76 -3.60 -9.44
N ALA A 47 13.07 -3.48 -9.72
CA ALA A 47 14.03 -4.53 -9.42
C ALA A 47 14.32 -4.64 -7.92
N GLU A 48 14.42 -3.50 -7.22
CA GLU A 48 14.67 -3.48 -5.78
C GLU A 48 13.45 -4.01 -5.01
N ILE A 49 12.23 -3.63 -5.41
CA ILE A 49 11.00 -4.17 -4.80
C ILE A 49 10.91 -5.68 -4.96
N LEU A 50 11.17 -6.18 -6.18
CA LEU A 50 11.18 -7.62 -6.44
C LEU A 50 12.24 -8.33 -5.59
N HIS A 51 13.45 -7.75 -5.52
CA HIS A 51 14.54 -8.27 -4.70
C HIS A 51 14.15 -8.34 -3.21
N ASN A 52 13.58 -7.26 -2.68
CA ASN A 52 13.20 -7.17 -1.27
C ASN A 52 12.13 -8.21 -0.91
N LEU A 53 11.11 -8.39 -1.74
CA LEU A 53 10.10 -9.43 -1.55
C LEU A 53 10.73 -10.83 -1.45
N LEU A 54 11.73 -11.11 -2.27
CA LEU A 54 12.41 -12.41 -2.29
C LEU A 54 13.42 -12.55 -1.13
N ALA A 55 14.27 -11.54 -0.93
CA ALA A 55 15.36 -11.58 0.05
C ALA A 55 14.84 -11.59 1.50
N ASP A 56 13.76 -10.84 1.77
CA ASP A 56 13.15 -10.76 3.09
C ASP A 56 12.15 -11.90 3.35
N GLY A 57 11.96 -12.80 2.36
CA GLY A 57 11.26 -14.06 2.51
C GLY A 57 9.73 -13.90 2.59
N PHE A 58 9.14 -13.08 1.71
CA PHE A 58 7.69 -13.00 1.58
C PHE A 58 7.08 -14.40 1.43
N THR A 59 6.10 -14.72 2.25
CA THR A 59 5.55 -16.08 2.34
C THR A 59 4.59 -16.45 1.22
N GLY A 60 4.11 -15.44 0.48
CA GLY A 60 3.18 -15.62 -0.64
C GLY A 60 3.88 -15.79 -1.99
N THR A 61 3.09 -15.73 -3.05
CA THR A 61 3.58 -15.81 -4.43
C THR A 61 4.00 -14.43 -4.94
N VAL A 62 5.20 -14.35 -5.54
CA VAL A 62 5.71 -13.13 -6.20
C VAL A 62 5.71 -13.33 -7.70
N VAL A 63 5.12 -12.40 -8.45
CA VAL A 63 4.98 -12.47 -9.90
C VAL A 63 5.56 -11.20 -10.55
N PRO A 64 6.72 -11.29 -11.21
CA PRO A 64 7.24 -10.17 -11.99
C PRO A 64 6.45 -9.97 -13.29
N ILE A 65 6.12 -8.71 -13.59
CA ILE A 65 5.47 -8.32 -14.85
C ILE A 65 6.42 -7.43 -15.64
N HIS A 66 6.74 -7.88 -16.87
CA HIS A 66 7.63 -7.17 -17.78
C HIS A 66 7.30 -7.50 -19.22
N PRO A 67 7.19 -6.51 -20.14
CA PRO A 67 6.64 -6.72 -21.48
C PRO A 67 7.41 -7.72 -22.34
N THR A 68 8.71 -7.92 -22.09
CA THR A 68 9.56 -8.74 -22.97
C THR A 68 10.42 -9.78 -22.24
N ALA A 69 10.53 -9.72 -20.90
CA ALA A 69 11.33 -10.68 -20.15
C ALA A 69 10.52 -11.94 -19.84
N GLY A 70 11.07 -13.13 -20.15
CA GLY A 70 10.46 -14.41 -19.75
C GLY A 70 10.81 -14.82 -18.30
N GLU A 71 11.91 -14.27 -17.77
CA GLU A 71 12.40 -14.55 -16.42
C GLU A 71 13.08 -13.32 -15.82
N ILE A 72 12.82 -13.06 -14.54
CA ILE A 72 13.47 -11.99 -13.75
C ILE A 72 13.75 -12.52 -12.36
N GLN A 73 15.01 -12.41 -11.92
CA GLN A 73 15.49 -12.85 -10.59
C GLN A 73 15.08 -14.29 -10.22
N GLY A 74 15.14 -15.21 -11.20
CA GLY A 74 14.79 -16.61 -11.00
C GLY A 74 13.30 -16.93 -11.04
N LEU A 75 12.44 -15.93 -11.28
CA LEU A 75 11.01 -16.11 -11.38
C LEU A 75 10.52 -15.97 -12.83
N ARG A 76 9.56 -16.79 -13.22
CA ARG A 76 8.85 -16.62 -14.48
C ARG A 76 8.17 -15.25 -14.51
N ALA A 77 8.44 -14.46 -15.54
CA ALA A 77 7.81 -13.17 -15.77
C ALA A 77 6.69 -13.28 -16.82
N TYR A 78 5.68 -12.45 -16.68
CA TYR A 78 4.55 -12.37 -17.61
C TYR A 78 4.51 -11.00 -18.28
N PRO A 79 4.09 -10.90 -19.54
CA PRO A 79 4.00 -9.63 -20.25
C PRO A 79 3.03 -8.64 -19.61
N ARG A 80 1.87 -9.14 -19.14
CA ARG A 80 0.82 -8.36 -18.50
C ARG A 80 0.28 -9.11 -17.29
N VAL A 81 -0.26 -8.38 -16.32
CA VAL A 81 -0.82 -9.01 -15.10
C VAL A 81 -2.04 -9.89 -15.40
N VAL A 82 -2.79 -9.60 -16.47
CA VAL A 82 -3.92 -10.43 -16.91
C VAL A 82 -3.50 -11.82 -17.38
N ASP A 83 -2.25 -11.98 -17.83
CA ASP A 83 -1.70 -13.25 -18.32
C ASP A 83 -1.24 -14.17 -17.18
N VAL A 84 -1.19 -13.66 -15.94
CA VAL A 84 -0.78 -14.43 -14.76
C VAL A 84 -1.81 -15.52 -14.45
N PRO A 85 -1.44 -16.80 -14.31
CA PRO A 85 -2.37 -17.82 -13.83
C PRO A 85 -2.70 -17.61 -12.35
N GLY A 86 -3.95 -17.82 -11.96
CA GLY A 86 -4.42 -17.63 -10.59
C GLY A 86 -4.72 -16.18 -10.21
N ALA A 87 -5.03 -15.95 -8.94
CA ALA A 87 -5.38 -14.64 -8.41
C ALA A 87 -4.11 -13.80 -8.09
N VAL A 88 -4.26 -12.48 -8.15
CA VAL A 88 -3.28 -11.51 -7.67
C VAL A 88 -4.02 -10.59 -6.69
N ASP A 89 -3.56 -10.55 -5.44
CA ASP A 89 -4.23 -9.77 -4.38
C ASP A 89 -3.74 -8.31 -4.35
N LEU A 90 -2.42 -8.11 -4.56
CA LEU A 90 -1.74 -6.81 -4.54
C LEU A 90 -0.90 -6.62 -5.81
N ALA A 91 -1.05 -5.47 -6.45
CA ALA A 91 -0.16 -5.04 -7.53
C ALA A 91 0.70 -3.85 -7.09
N ILE A 92 2.01 -3.96 -7.26
CA ILE A 92 2.96 -2.86 -7.09
C ILE A 92 3.31 -2.34 -8.47
N VAL A 93 2.99 -1.07 -8.74
CA VAL A 93 3.17 -0.45 -10.06
C VAL A 93 4.36 0.50 -10.00
N ALA A 94 5.43 0.14 -10.72
CA ALA A 94 6.70 0.88 -10.79
C ALA A 94 7.13 1.11 -12.25
N VAL A 95 6.22 1.66 -13.05
CA VAL A 95 6.42 2.00 -14.46
C VAL A 95 6.41 3.53 -14.66
N PRO A 96 6.89 4.08 -15.79
CA PRO A 96 6.75 5.50 -16.10
C PRO A 96 5.29 5.98 -15.98
N ALA A 97 5.06 7.21 -15.51
CA ALA A 97 3.73 7.77 -15.26
C ALA A 97 2.75 7.60 -16.44
N ALA A 98 3.23 7.78 -17.66
CA ALA A 98 2.44 7.61 -18.88
C ALA A 98 1.85 6.19 -19.06
N ASN A 99 2.46 5.19 -18.45
CA ASN A 99 2.05 3.79 -18.57
C ASN A 99 1.20 3.31 -17.36
N VAL A 100 1.04 4.14 -16.31
CA VAL A 100 0.37 3.72 -15.08
C VAL A 100 -1.11 3.42 -15.31
N LEU A 101 -1.84 4.25 -16.05
CA LEU A 101 -3.26 4.03 -16.29
C LEU A 101 -3.52 2.71 -17.03
N SER A 102 -2.72 2.39 -18.04
CA SER A 102 -2.83 1.12 -18.75
C SER A 102 -2.49 -0.09 -17.86
N ALA A 103 -1.45 0.03 -17.03
CA ALA A 103 -1.10 -1.02 -16.07
C ALA A 103 -2.22 -1.24 -15.03
N VAL A 104 -2.87 -0.16 -14.60
CA VAL A 104 -4.01 -0.23 -13.68
C VAL A 104 -5.22 -0.86 -14.36
N ASP A 105 -5.49 -0.56 -15.65
CA ASP A 105 -6.56 -1.23 -16.41
C ASP A 105 -6.38 -2.76 -16.41
N ASP A 106 -5.15 -3.22 -16.65
CA ASP A 106 -4.82 -4.64 -16.59
C ASP A 106 -5.03 -5.24 -15.19
N CYS A 107 -4.68 -4.48 -14.13
CA CYS A 107 -4.93 -4.91 -12.75
C CYS A 107 -6.43 -5.06 -12.46
N LEU A 108 -7.24 -4.09 -12.88
CA LEU A 108 -8.68 -4.11 -12.69
C LEU A 108 -9.34 -5.25 -13.47
N ALA A 109 -8.93 -5.45 -14.73
CA ALA A 109 -9.39 -6.58 -15.55
C ALA A 109 -9.01 -7.94 -14.94
N LYS A 110 -7.87 -8.02 -14.23
CA LYS A 110 -7.44 -9.20 -13.47
C LYS A 110 -8.23 -9.41 -12.18
N GLY A 111 -8.94 -8.40 -11.70
CA GLY A 111 -9.65 -8.43 -10.41
C GLY A 111 -8.75 -8.16 -9.21
N VAL A 112 -7.63 -7.46 -9.39
CA VAL A 112 -6.75 -7.03 -8.29
C VAL A 112 -7.50 -6.05 -7.40
N GLY A 113 -7.56 -6.34 -6.10
CA GLY A 113 -8.32 -5.53 -5.14
C GLY A 113 -7.51 -4.42 -4.44
N ALA A 114 -6.18 -4.48 -4.52
CA ALA A 114 -5.28 -3.50 -3.90
C ALA A 114 -4.13 -3.17 -4.87
N ILE A 115 -3.92 -1.87 -5.12
CA ILE A 115 -2.88 -1.37 -6.03
C ILE A 115 -2.02 -0.34 -5.29
N CYS A 116 -0.70 -0.51 -5.30
CA CYS A 116 0.26 0.46 -4.79
C CYS A 116 1.04 1.05 -5.97
N VAL A 117 0.87 2.34 -6.23
CA VAL A 117 1.56 3.05 -7.32
C VAL A 117 2.77 3.79 -6.76
N ILE A 118 3.96 3.25 -7.07
CA ILE A 118 5.24 3.86 -6.67
C ILE A 118 5.58 5.06 -7.55
N SER A 119 5.21 4.98 -8.81
CA SER A 119 5.54 5.97 -9.86
C SER A 119 5.22 7.39 -9.44
N ALA A 120 6.15 8.31 -9.70
CA ALA A 120 5.98 9.75 -9.61
C ALA A 120 5.53 10.34 -10.95
N GLY A 121 5.24 11.66 -10.99
CA GLY A 121 4.78 12.37 -12.17
C GLY A 121 3.27 12.63 -12.15
N PHE A 122 2.70 12.72 -10.96
CA PHE A 122 1.27 12.96 -10.70
C PHE A 122 1.04 14.36 -10.13
N GLY A 123 0.22 14.50 -9.11
CA GLY A 123 -0.17 15.80 -8.55
C GLY A 123 0.99 16.71 -8.18
N GLU A 124 2.13 16.15 -7.76
CA GLU A 124 3.37 16.86 -7.45
C GLU A 124 4.06 17.46 -8.69
N ALA A 125 3.79 16.92 -9.90
CA ALA A 125 4.41 17.38 -11.14
C ALA A 125 3.63 18.53 -11.85
N GLY A 126 2.53 19.03 -11.25
CA GLY A 126 1.80 20.15 -11.79
C GLY A 126 0.41 19.80 -12.37
N ALA A 127 -0.09 20.62 -13.31
CA ALA A 127 -1.48 20.54 -13.77
C ALA A 127 -1.79 19.24 -14.53
N GLU A 128 -0.91 18.81 -15.41
CA GLU A 128 -1.06 17.55 -16.18
C GLU A 128 -1.02 16.34 -15.25
N GLY A 129 -0.07 16.32 -14.29
CA GLY A 129 0.02 15.28 -13.28
C GLY A 129 -1.23 15.21 -12.40
N ARG A 130 -1.83 16.35 -12.04
CA ARG A 130 -3.12 16.37 -11.31
C ARG A 130 -4.27 15.81 -12.14
N ALA A 131 -4.27 16.01 -13.46
CA ALA A 131 -5.28 15.41 -14.33
C ALA A 131 -5.13 13.88 -14.39
N LEU A 132 -3.89 13.40 -14.51
CA LEU A 132 -3.56 11.97 -14.49
C LEU A 132 -3.97 11.32 -13.15
N GLU A 133 -3.70 12.00 -12.03
CA GLU A 133 -4.05 11.57 -10.69
C GLU A 133 -5.56 11.43 -10.50
N ARG A 134 -6.36 12.40 -10.98
CA ARG A 134 -7.82 12.31 -10.96
C ARG A 134 -8.35 11.15 -11.78
N ALA A 135 -7.81 10.94 -12.98
CA ALA A 135 -8.19 9.82 -13.83
C ALA A 135 -7.88 8.46 -13.17
N LEU A 136 -6.71 8.36 -12.52
CA LEU A 136 -6.30 7.18 -11.76
C LEU A 136 -7.29 6.89 -10.61
N LEU A 137 -7.61 7.91 -9.81
CA LEU A 137 -8.53 7.78 -8.67
C LEU A 137 -9.94 7.37 -9.12
N GLU A 138 -10.47 8.00 -10.15
CA GLU A 138 -11.79 7.68 -10.70
C GLU A 138 -11.86 6.21 -11.16
N LYS A 139 -10.83 5.78 -11.89
CA LYS A 139 -10.72 4.42 -12.41
C LYS A 139 -10.75 3.37 -11.30
N VAL A 140 -9.93 3.51 -10.27
CA VAL A 140 -9.86 2.53 -9.17
C VAL A 140 -11.13 2.53 -8.31
N ARG A 141 -11.72 3.70 -8.07
CA ARG A 141 -12.98 3.82 -7.30
C ARG A 141 -14.16 3.20 -8.02
N THR A 142 -14.30 3.44 -9.31
CA THR A 142 -15.37 2.86 -10.14
C THR A 142 -15.33 1.34 -10.11
N ALA A 143 -14.13 0.76 -10.07
CA ALA A 143 -13.93 -0.68 -10.01
C ALA A 143 -14.01 -1.27 -8.58
N GLY A 144 -14.21 -0.44 -7.55
CA GLY A 144 -14.20 -0.89 -6.15
C GLY A 144 -12.83 -1.36 -5.65
N CYS A 145 -11.75 -0.99 -6.34
CA CYS A 145 -10.38 -1.24 -5.96
C CYS A 145 -9.87 -0.15 -5.01
N ARG A 146 -8.83 -0.44 -4.22
CA ARG A 146 -8.20 0.54 -3.34
C ARG A 146 -6.78 0.86 -3.84
N LEU A 147 -6.32 2.09 -3.56
CA LEU A 147 -5.06 2.61 -4.05
C LEU A 147 -4.22 3.23 -2.93
N ILE A 148 -2.93 2.85 -2.86
CA ILE A 148 -1.88 3.56 -2.12
C ILE A 148 -0.97 4.30 -3.12
N GLY A 149 -0.54 5.51 -2.78
CA GLY A 149 0.23 6.39 -3.65
C GLY A 149 -0.67 7.33 -4.46
N PRO A 150 -0.27 7.74 -5.67
CA PRO A 150 1.03 7.55 -6.32
C PRO A 150 2.18 8.28 -5.60
N ASN A 151 3.39 8.23 -6.18
CA ASN A 151 4.58 8.91 -5.67
C ASN A 151 4.91 8.49 -4.22
N CYS A 152 5.00 7.19 -3.97
CA CYS A 152 5.23 6.62 -2.65
C CYS A 152 6.42 5.64 -2.64
N MET A 153 6.87 5.27 -1.45
CA MET A 153 7.97 4.31 -1.27
C MET A 153 7.49 2.85 -1.26
N GLY A 154 6.20 2.62 -1.08
CA GLY A 154 5.62 1.29 -0.89
C GLY A 154 5.20 1.01 0.54
N LEU A 155 5.09 -0.27 0.87
CA LEU A 155 4.62 -0.74 2.17
C LEU A 155 5.32 -2.03 2.59
N LEU A 156 5.34 -2.29 3.90
CA LEU A 156 5.84 -3.55 4.46
C LEU A 156 4.98 -4.02 5.64
N ASN A 157 5.04 -5.33 5.88
CA ASN A 157 4.48 -6.00 7.05
C ASN A 157 5.51 -7.01 7.55
N THR A 158 5.91 -6.89 8.80
CA THR A 158 6.94 -7.72 9.41
C THR A 158 6.41 -8.98 10.08
N ASP A 159 5.09 -9.20 10.08
CA ASP A 159 4.49 -10.43 10.59
C ASP A 159 5.24 -11.65 10.03
N PRO A 160 5.78 -12.53 10.88
CA PRO A 160 6.46 -13.76 10.42
C PRO A 160 5.62 -14.64 9.50
N ALA A 161 4.29 -14.56 9.59
CA ALA A 161 3.37 -15.29 8.71
C ALA A 161 3.23 -14.64 7.31
N VAL A 162 3.68 -13.39 7.13
CA VAL A 162 3.55 -12.63 5.88
C VAL A 162 4.90 -12.22 5.31
N ARG A 163 5.74 -11.53 6.09
CA ARG A 163 7.09 -11.04 5.73
C ARG A 163 7.12 -10.22 4.45
N LEU A 164 6.17 -9.31 4.31
CA LEU A 164 6.02 -8.48 3.12
C LEU A 164 7.02 -7.30 3.17
N ASN A 165 7.91 -7.18 2.18
CA ASN A 165 8.65 -5.96 1.89
C ASN A 165 8.41 -5.52 0.44
N ALA A 166 7.30 -4.83 0.22
CA ALA A 166 6.94 -4.23 -1.06
C ALA A 166 7.37 -2.76 -1.13
N THR A 167 8.55 -2.45 -0.60
CA THR A 167 9.22 -1.15 -0.70
C THR A 167 10.48 -1.27 -1.53
N PHE A 168 11.02 -0.15 -2.00
CA PHE A 168 12.38 -0.09 -2.56
C PHE A 168 13.44 0.29 -1.50
N SER A 169 13.09 0.27 -0.21
CA SER A 169 14.03 0.48 0.89
C SER A 169 15.02 -0.67 1.00
N PRO A 170 16.31 -0.40 1.19
CA PRO A 170 17.29 -1.45 1.50
C PRO A 170 17.18 -1.95 2.94
N VAL A 171 16.27 -1.39 3.73
CA VAL A 171 16.10 -1.70 5.15
C VAL A 171 14.81 -2.46 5.38
N TYR A 172 14.93 -3.63 6.01
CA TYR A 172 13.81 -4.36 6.61
C TYR A 172 13.99 -4.32 8.14
N PRO A 173 13.07 -3.69 8.87
CA PRO A 173 13.20 -3.54 10.32
C PRO A 173 12.86 -4.85 11.06
N PRO A 174 13.24 -4.99 12.34
CA PRO A 174 12.79 -6.10 13.16
C PRO A 174 11.27 -6.07 13.37
N ALA A 175 10.66 -7.24 13.53
CA ALA A 175 9.25 -7.36 13.84
C ALA A 175 8.94 -6.78 15.24
N GLY A 176 7.79 -6.12 15.38
CA GLY A 176 7.35 -5.56 16.66
C GLY A 176 6.02 -4.83 16.59
N GLY A 177 5.76 -3.93 17.54
CA GLY A 177 4.44 -3.35 17.75
C GLY A 177 4.20 -1.95 17.18
N VAL A 178 5.13 -1.36 16.45
CA VAL A 178 4.95 0.00 15.91
C VAL A 178 4.45 -0.05 14.46
N ALA A 179 3.25 0.44 14.22
CA ALA A 179 2.74 0.69 12.87
C ALA A 179 3.03 2.14 12.46
N MET A 180 3.45 2.36 11.21
CA MET A 180 3.84 3.70 10.76
C MET A 180 3.27 4.05 9.40
N SER A 181 2.73 5.27 9.27
CA SER A 181 2.41 5.91 7.99
C SER A 181 3.19 7.19 7.80
N THR A 182 3.73 7.40 6.60
CA THR A 182 4.42 8.62 6.19
C THR A 182 3.95 9.11 4.83
N GLN A 183 3.87 10.44 4.64
CA GLN A 183 3.72 11.06 3.32
C GLN A 183 5.08 11.29 2.63
N SER A 184 6.18 11.36 3.40
CA SER A 184 7.53 11.55 2.88
C SER A 184 8.25 10.21 2.72
N GLY A 185 8.61 9.84 1.49
CA GLY A 185 9.40 8.63 1.22
C GLY A 185 10.80 8.72 1.84
N ALA A 186 11.49 9.85 1.70
CA ALA A 186 12.84 10.04 2.23
C ALA A 186 12.88 9.95 3.76
N LEU A 187 11.92 10.59 4.45
CA LEU A 187 11.82 10.51 5.90
C LEU A 187 11.45 9.09 6.35
N GLY A 188 10.55 8.42 5.61
CA GLY A 188 10.19 7.04 5.88
C GLY A 188 11.41 6.11 5.86
N LEU A 189 12.28 6.26 4.85
CA LEU A 189 13.53 5.51 4.76
C LEU A 189 14.45 5.76 5.97
N ALA A 190 14.65 7.03 6.33
CA ALA A 190 15.49 7.40 7.48
C ALA A 190 14.94 6.83 8.80
N ILE A 191 13.62 6.86 8.99
CA ILE A 191 12.99 6.30 10.20
C ILE A 191 13.11 4.78 10.24
N LEU A 192 12.92 4.07 9.13
CA LEU A 192 13.10 2.62 9.08
C LEU A 192 14.55 2.22 9.41
N ASP A 193 15.53 2.96 8.87
CA ASP A 193 16.95 2.73 9.17
C ASP A 193 17.24 2.97 10.66
N TYR A 194 16.74 4.07 11.23
CA TYR A 194 16.91 4.39 12.63
C TYR A 194 16.20 3.40 13.57
N ALA A 195 14.99 2.95 13.19
CA ALA A 195 14.28 1.90 13.92
C ALA A 195 15.09 0.60 13.97
N LYS A 196 15.73 0.22 12.85
CA LYS A 196 16.62 -0.94 12.78
C LYS A 196 17.84 -0.78 13.68
N GLN A 197 18.50 0.39 13.64
CA GLN A 197 19.68 0.68 14.47
C GLN A 197 19.36 0.63 15.98
N LEU A 198 18.20 1.15 16.37
CA LEU A 198 17.73 1.14 17.76
C LEU A 198 17.00 -0.15 18.17
N ASN A 199 16.90 -1.13 17.27
CA ASN A 199 16.13 -2.36 17.47
C ASN A 199 14.66 -2.10 17.86
N ILE A 200 14.04 -1.05 17.29
CA ILE A 200 12.62 -0.76 17.46
C ILE A 200 11.84 -1.62 16.50
N GLY A 201 10.98 -2.49 17.04
CA GLY A 201 10.16 -3.40 16.26
C GLY A 201 9.00 -2.70 15.56
N ILE A 202 8.94 -2.83 14.24
CA ILE A 202 7.86 -2.33 13.39
C ILE A 202 6.87 -3.48 13.14
N SER A 203 5.56 -3.25 13.24
CA SER A 203 4.54 -4.22 12.80
C SER A 203 4.28 -4.06 11.31
N SER A 204 4.03 -2.83 10.88
CA SER A 204 3.83 -2.49 9.47
C SER A 204 4.20 -1.04 9.18
N PHE A 205 4.55 -0.78 7.92
CA PHE A 205 4.90 0.55 7.44
C PHE A 205 4.23 0.81 6.09
N VAL A 206 3.84 2.06 5.85
CA VAL A 206 3.35 2.51 4.55
C VAL A 206 3.76 3.95 4.26
N SER A 207 4.30 4.17 3.07
CA SER A 207 4.41 5.50 2.48
C SER A 207 3.16 5.74 1.62
N VAL A 208 2.36 6.75 1.95
CA VAL A 208 1.12 7.03 1.22
C VAL A 208 1.29 8.00 0.06
N GLY A 209 2.47 8.62 -0.08
CA GLY A 209 2.78 9.55 -1.17
C GLY A 209 1.76 10.67 -1.30
N ASN A 210 1.20 10.87 -2.51
CA ASN A 210 0.17 11.88 -2.77
C ASN A 210 -1.17 11.60 -2.06
N LYS A 211 -1.37 10.40 -1.52
CA LYS A 211 -2.52 10.03 -0.68
C LYS A 211 -3.88 10.27 -1.37
N VAL A 212 -4.03 9.80 -2.60
CA VAL A 212 -5.23 10.09 -3.40
C VAL A 212 -6.46 9.26 -3.00
N ASP A 213 -6.28 8.06 -2.42
CA ASP A 213 -7.38 7.20 -1.96
C ASP A 213 -7.21 6.77 -0.51
N VAL A 214 -6.29 5.83 -0.21
CA VAL A 214 -6.04 5.39 1.17
C VAL A 214 -5.37 6.50 1.96
N SER A 215 -5.95 6.82 3.11
CA SER A 215 -5.53 7.92 3.99
C SER A 215 -5.12 7.41 5.38
N GLY A 216 -4.53 8.28 6.19
CA GLY A 216 -4.24 7.97 7.59
C GLY A 216 -5.47 7.52 8.38
N ASN A 217 -6.66 8.04 8.04
CA ASN A 217 -7.90 7.62 8.69
C ASN A 217 -8.26 6.14 8.42
N ASP A 218 -7.97 5.64 7.22
CA ASP A 218 -8.20 4.25 6.86
C ASP A 218 -7.17 3.35 7.56
N LEU A 219 -5.91 3.78 7.58
CA LEU A 219 -4.80 3.07 8.22
C LEU A 219 -4.98 2.94 9.73
N ILE A 220 -5.36 4.02 10.44
CA ILE A 220 -5.62 3.97 11.89
C ILE A 220 -6.74 2.97 12.19
N GLN A 221 -7.80 2.92 11.37
CA GLN A 221 -8.89 1.98 11.57
C GLN A 221 -8.45 0.53 11.37
N TYR A 222 -7.55 0.27 10.41
CA TYR A 222 -6.95 -1.05 10.22
C TYR A 222 -6.07 -1.43 11.42
N TRP A 223 -5.13 -0.58 11.80
CA TRP A 223 -4.22 -0.85 12.91
C TRP A 223 -4.90 -0.93 14.27
N ALA A 224 -6.05 -0.28 14.44
CA ALA A 224 -6.83 -0.42 15.66
C ALA A 224 -7.40 -1.83 15.88
N GLU A 225 -7.58 -2.60 14.81
CA GLU A 225 -8.03 -3.99 14.86
C GLU A 225 -6.86 -5.00 14.75
N ASP A 226 -5.67 -4.53 14.36
CA ASP A 226 -4.47 -5.35 14.25
C ASP A 226 -3.90 -5.67 15.65
N GLN A 227 -3.83 -6.95 15.99
CA GLN A 227 -3.35 -7.41 17.30
C GLN A 227 -1.83 -7.25 17.47
N GLN A 228 -1.09 -7.11 16.41
CA GLN A 228 0.36 -6.90 16.47
C GLN A 228 0.71 -5.44 16.71
N THR A 229 -0.20 -4.50 16.41
CA THR A 229 0.04 -3.08 16.54
C THR A 229 -0.36 -2.55 17.91
N SER A 230 0.61 -2.05 18.67
CA SER A 230 0.42 -1.39 19.97
C SER A 230 0.63 0.12 19.92
N VAL A 231 1.39 0.63 18.96
CA VAL A 231 1.67 2.05 18.76
C VAL A 231 1.46 2.42 17.29
N ILE A 232 0.77 3.52 17.04
CA ILE A 232 0.56 4.07 15.70
C ILE A 232 1.32 5.39 15.58
N LEU A 233 2.27 5.44 14.67
CA LEU A 233 3.07 6.62 14.36
C LEU A 233 2.64 7.19 12.99
N LEU A 234 2.27 8.47 12.97
CA LEU A 234 1.83 9.16 11.76
C LEU A 234 2.71 10.37 11.48
N TYR A 235 3.32 10.41 10.30
CA TYR A 235 3.94 11.62 9.76
C TYR A 235 3.13 12.10 8.57
N LEU A 236 2.37 13.17 8.77
CA LEU A 236 1.37 13.65 7.82
C LEU A 236 1.59 15.13 7.49
N GLU A 237 1.54 15.47 6.22
CA GLU A 237 1.45 16.85 5.73
C GLU A 237 0.01 17.38 5.81
N SER A 238 -0.96 16.47 5.76
CA SER A 238 -2.38 16.80 5.90
C SER A 238 -3.18 15.63 6.47
N PHE A 239 -4.21 15.92 7.27
CA PHE A 239 -5.11 14.89 7.84
C PHE A 239 -6.19 14.40 6.87
N GLY A 240 -6.38 15.07 5.73
CA GLY A 240 -7.53 14.83 4.86
C GLY A 240 -8.81 15.36 5.49
N ASN A 241 -9.60 14.51 6.17
CA ASN A 241 -10.77 14.92 6.94
C ASN A 241 -10.46 15.00 8.44
N PRO A 242 -10.24 16.22 9.02
CA PRO A 242 -9.84 16.38 10.42
C PRO A 242 -10.91 15.94 11.43
N ARG A 243 -12.20 16.08 11.09
CA ARG A 243 -13.31 15.63 11.97
C ARG A 243 -13.27 14.11 12.12
N LYS A 244 -13.20 13.40 10.98
CA LYS A 244 -13.11 11.94 10.97
C LYS A 244 -11.83 11.47 11.70
N PHE A 245 -10.70 12.16 11.51
CA PHE A 245 -9.48 11.88 12.26
C PHE A 245 -9.68 11.99 13.78
N GLY A 246 -10.25 13.11 14.26
CA GLY A 246 -10.48 13.32 15.69
C GLY A 246 -11.44 12.30 16.32
N GLU A 247 -12.45 11.83 15.58
CA GLU A 247 -13.36 10.77 16.02
C GLU A 247 -12.66 9.42 16.14
N ILE A 248 -11.89 9.05 15.11
CA ILE A 248 -11.15 7.79 15.07
C ILE A 248 -10.05 7.78 16.14
N ALA A 249 -9.24 8.84 16.24
CA ALA A 249 -8.14 8.93 17.20
C ALA A 249 -8.64 8.83 18.65
N ARG A 250 -9.74 9.51 18.98
CA ARG A 250 -10.36 9.40 20.33
C ARG A 250 -10.83 7.99 20.66
N ARG A 251 -11.34 7.26 19.66
CA ARG A 251 -11.79 5.88 19.85
C ARG A 251 -10.61 4.92 20.04
N VAL A 252 -9.57 5.08 19.23
CA VAL A 252 -8.38 4.22 19.29
C VAL A 252 -7.54 4.50 20.53
N GLY A 253 -7.38 5.75 20.94
CA GLY A 253 -6.61 6.12 22.15
C GLY A 253 -7.29 5.75 23.48
N ARG A 254 -8.49 5.14 23.45
CA ARG A 254 -9.19 4.61 24.63
C ARG A 254 -9.07 3.09 24.79
N LYS A 255 -8.44 2.42 23.84
CA LYS A 255 -8.08 1.00 23.91
C LYS A 255 -6.73 0.81 24.58
#